data_28b78f14047acc7c706e8767c21f2d80
#
_entry.id   28b78f14047acc7c706e8767c21f2d80
#
_cell.length_a   1.000
_cell.length_b   1.000
_cell.length_c   1.000
_cell.angle_alpha   90.00
_cell.angle_beta   90.00
_cell.angle_gamma   90.00
#
_symmetry.space_group_name_H-M   'P 1'
#
loop_
_entity.id
_entity.type
_entity.pdbx_description
1 polymer ?
#
loop_
_entity_poly.entity_id
_entity_poly.type
_entity_poly.pdbx_seq_one_letter_code
_entity_poly.pdbx_strand_id
1 'polypeptide(L)'
;MTFQSDLDAMLRSDGQQVTLRRIVGTTNQTAVDCQCWAFVRGYKANELAGAIIQGDSAVILSATDIIEAQWPGGQPVTSPPPETDPRVPRATDRVIIEGRSRAIISADPIYVGGELHRVNLQVRG
;
A
#
# COMPACT_ATOMS: atom_id res chain seq x y z
N MET A 1 10.01 21.46 5.42
CA MET A 1 9.41 20.13 5.48
C MET A 1 8.33 19.98 4.45
N THR A 2 8.24 18.81 3.83
CA THR A 2 7.24 18.51 2.82
C THR A 2 6.11 17.69 3.44
N PHE A 3 4.96 17.63 2.76
CA PHE A 3 3.88 16.71 3.15
C PHE A 3 4.36 15.27 3.24
N GLN A 4 5.26 14.88 2.34
CA GLN A 4 5.79 13.52 2.32
C GLN A 4 6.63 13.23 3.55
N SER A 5 7.52 14.14 3.94
CA SER A 5 8.35 13.93 5.12
C SER A 5 7.53 13.95 6.42
N ASP A 6 6.47 14.75 6.47
CA ASP A 6 5.57 14.78 7.62
C ASP A 6 4.80 13.46 7.76
N LEU A 7 4.30 12.94 6.64
CA LEU A 7 3.63 11.64 6.61
C LEU A 7 4.59 10.53 7.05
N ASP A 8 5.81 10.51 6.49
CA ASP A 8 6.80 9.49 6.82
C ASP A 8 7.15 9.51 8.31
N ALA A 9 7.33 10.69 8.88
CA ALA A 9 7.62 10.83 10.31
C ALA A 9 6.47 10.31 11.17
N MET A 10 5.23 10.60 10.79
CA MET A 10 4.05 10.13 11.50
C MET A 10 3.94 8.60 11.45
N LEU A 11 4.17 8.01 10.28
CA LEU A 11 4.08 6.56 10.13
C LEU A 11 5.17 5.84 10.90
N ARG A 12 6.36 6.39 10.98
CA ARG A 12 7.45 5.82 11.78
C ARG A 12 7.20 5.94 13.27
N SER A 13 6.54 7.02 13.68
CA SER A 13 6.22 7.26 15.10
C SER A 13 5.04 6.43 15.56
N ASP A 14 3.95 6.42 14.79
CA ASP A 14 2.66 5.87 15.22
C ASP A 14 2.25 4.60 14.46
N GLY A 15 2.99 4.22 13.43
CA GLY A 15 2.67 3.07 12.60
C GLY A 15 3.50 1.85 12.92
N GLN A 16 3.47 0.91 12.01
CA GLN A 16 4.22 -0.34 12.10
C GLN A 16 4.76 -0.71 10.72
N GLN A 17 5.72 -1.62 10.66
CA GLN A 17 6.20 -2.15 9.39
C GLN A 17 5.26 -3.23 8.89
N VAL A 18 4.94 -3.15 7.60
CA VAL A 18 4.18 -4.17 6.88
C VAL A 18 4.95 -4.54 5.62
N THR A 19 4.62 -5.68 5.02
CA THR A 19 5.24 -6.12 3.77
C THR A 19 4.20 -6.12 2.67
N LEU A 20 4.47 -5.36 1.59
CA LEU A 20 3.71 -5.48 0.35
C LEU A 20 4.31 -6.62 -0.45
N ARG A 21 3.46 -7.51 -0.96
CA ARG A 21 3.92 -8.65 -1.75
C ARG A 21 3.15 -8.75 -3.05
N ARG A 22 3.88 -8.84 -4.15
CA ARG A 22 3.32 -9.11 -5.47
C ARG A 22 3.95 -10.37 -6.04
N ILE A 23 3.11 -11.27 -6.53
CA ILE A 23 3.60 -12.45 -7.23
C ILE A 23 3.73 -12.08 -8.70
N VAL A 24 4.91 -12.23 -9.26
CA VAL A 24 5.22 -11.91 -10.65
C VAL A 24 5.63 -13.16 -11.40
N GLY A 25 5.39 -13.17 -12.72
CA GLY A 25 5.69 -14.30 -13.59
C GLY A 25 4.50 -15.21 -13.79
N THR A 26 4.55 -15.98 -14.88
CA THR A 26 3.47 -16.92 -15.24
C THR A 26 3.87 -18.37 -15.01
N THR A 27 5.12 -18.72 -15.33
CA THR A 27 5.62 -20.08 -15.20
C THR A 27 6.47 -20.25 -13.94
N ASN A 28 7.41 -19.34 -13.74
CA ASN A 28 8.26 -19.32 -12.54
C ASN A 28 7.83 -18.12 -11.69
N GLN A 29 6.80 -18.31 -10.87
CA GLN A 29 6.28 -17.26 -10.03
C GLN A 29 7.25 -16.94 -8.90
N THR A 30 7.53 -15.65 -8.71
CA THR A 30 8.38 -15.18 -7.62
C THR A 30 7.65 -14.08 -6.87
N ALA A 31 7.92 -14.00 -5.56
CA ALA A 31 7.39 -12.93 -4.73
C ALA A 31 8.33 -11.73 -4.78
N VAL A 32 7.78 -10.55 -5.02
CA VAL A 32 8.50 -9.28 -4.92
C VAL A 32 7.95 -8.53 -3.73
N ASP A 33 8.77 -8.38 -2.71
CA ASP A 33 8.37 -7.80 -1.43
C ASP A 33 8.95 -6.40 -1.26
N CYS A 34 8.20 -5.56 -0.57
CA CYS A 34 8.63 -4.22 -0.15
C CYS A 34 8.19 -4.01 1.28
N GLN A 35 9.12 -3.66 2.15
CA GLN A 35 8.78 -3.31 3.52
C GLN A 35 8.40 -1.84 3.59
N CYS A 36 7.24 -1.56 4.16
CA CYS A 36 6.68 -0.23 4.27
C CYS A 36 6.30 0.08 5.70
N TRP A 37 6.46 1.33 6.08
CA TRP A 37 5.84 1.84 7.30
C TRP A 37 4.39 2.17 6.98
N ALA A 38 3.48 1.73 7.85
CA ALA A 38 2.05 1.87 7.63
C ALA A 38 1.32 2.16 8.93
N PHE A 39 0.19 2.86 8.81
CA PHE A 39 -0.77 2.98 9.88
C PHE A 39 -1.89 1.99 9.61
N VAL A 40 -2.14 1.06 10.55
CA VAL A 40 -3.14 0.00 10.41
C VAL A 40 -4.19 0.20 11.49
N ARG A 41 -5.45 0.29 11.08
CA ARG A 41 -6.57 0.39 12.02
C ARG A 41 -7.77 -0.41 11.54
N GLY A 42 -8.60 -0.86 12.50
CA GLY A 42 -9.89 -1.41 12.16
C GLY A 42 -10.88 -0.31 11.80
N TYR A 43 -11.93 -0.67 11.09
CA TYR A 43 -13.02 0.26 10.79
C TYR A 43 -13.95 0.40 12.00
N LYS A 44 -14.43 1.61 12.24
CA LYS A 44 -15.44 1.87 13.26
C LYS A 44 -16.80 1.34 12.82
N ALA A 45 -17.70 1.11 13.76
CA ALA A 45 -19.03 0.59 13.47
C ALA A 45 -19.79 1.41 12.44
N ASN A 46 -19.65 2.74 12.48
CA ASN A 46 -20.32 3.63 11.54
C ASN A 46 -19.67 3.63 10.15
N GLU A 47 -18.51 3.01 10.00
CA GLU A 47 -17.83 2.86 8.71
C GLU A 47 -18.15 1.52 8.04
N LEU A 48 -18.83 0.60 8.74
CA LEU A 48 -19.15 -0.74 8.23
C LEU A 48 -20.40 -0.67 7.35
N ALA A 49 -20.21 -0.18 6.13
CA ALA A 49 -21.29 -0.03 5.16
C ALA A 49 -20.80 -0.46 3.78
N GLY A 50 -21.72 -0.94 2.95
CA GLY A 50 -21.40 -1.34 1.59
C GLY A 50 -20.40 -2.50 1.56
N ALA A 51 -19.25 -2.30 0.91
CA ALA A 51 -18.25 -3.35 0.72
C ALA A 51 -17.34 -3.57 1.93
N ILE A 52 -17.44 -2.72 2.96
CA ILE A 52 -16.64 -2.86 4.18
C ILE A 52 -17.37 -3.75 5.17
N ILE A 53 -16.72 -4.83 5.61
CA ILE A 53 -17.31 -5.76 6.58
C ILE A 53 -16.45 -5.79 7.84
N GLN A 54 -17.03 -6.30 8.92
CA GLN A 54 -16.32 -6.48 10.16
C GLN A 54 -15.14 -7.44 9.96
N GLY A 55 -13.97 -7.06 10.48
CA GLY A 55 -12.73 -7.78 10.25
C GLY A 55 -11.84 -7.18 9.17
N ASP A 56 -12.36 -6.26 8.37
CA ASP A 56 -11.54 -5.49 7.45
C ASP A 56 -10.71 -4.46 8.21
N SER A 57 -9.58 -4.11 7.65
CA SER A 57 -8.68 -3.09 8.21
C SER A 57 -8.34 -2.05 7.17
N ALA A 58 -8.16 -0.82 7.62
CA ALA A 58 -7.62 0.25 6.80
C ALA A 58 -6.11 0.32 7.00
N VAL A 59 -5.37 0.43 5.90
CA VAL A 59 -3.91 0.54 5.90
C VAL A 59 -3.52 1.78 5.12
N ILE A 60 -2.75 2.66 5.73
CA ILE A 60 -2.22 3.86 5.08
C ILE A 60 -0.73 3.67 4.88
N LEU A 61 -0.29 3.68 3.62
CA LEU A 61 1.12 3.55 3.24
C LEU A 61 1.64 4.85 2.68
N SER A 62 2.89 5.18 3.02
CA SER A 62 3.60 6.24 2.32
C SER A 62 4.18 5.70 1.01
N ALA A 63 4.18 6.53 -0.04
CA ALA A 63 4.80 6.17 -1.30
C ALA A 63 6.33 6.12 -1.20
N THR A 64 6.93 6.76 -0.20
CA THR A 64 8.39 6.84 -0.06
C THR A 64 9.04 5.47 -0.07
N ASP A 65 8.54 4.54 0.73
CA ASP A 65 9.12 3.20 0.82
C ASP A 65 8.99 2.42 -0.50
N ILE A 66 7.85 2.59 -1.17
CA ILE A 66 7.60 1.94 -2.46
C ILE A 66 8.55 2.47 -3.53
N ILE A 67 8.72 3.79 -3.56
CA ILE A 67 9.58 4.45 -4.55
C ILE A 67 11.05 4.11 -4.30
N GLU A 68 11.50 4.15 -3.05
CA GLU A 68 12.89 3.83 -2.70
C GLU A 68 13.23 2.37 -3.02
N ALA A 69 12.30 1.46 -2.79
CA ALA A 69 12.48 0.04 -3.10
C ALA A 69 12.31 -0.26 -4.58
N GLN A 70 11.84 0.70 -5.37
CA GLN A 70 11.51 0.52 -6.79
C GLN A 70 10.53 -0.65 -7.00
N TRP A 71 9.61 -0.81 -6.07
CA TRP A 71 8.62 -1.88 -6.11
C TRP A 71 7.50 -1.57 -7.11
N PRO A 72 7.05 -2.52 -7.90
CA PRO A 72 7.39 -3.96 -7.91
C PRO A 72 8.61 -4.29 -8.78
N GLY A 73 9.31 -3.31 -9.30
CA GLY A 73 10.44 -3.48 -10.17
C GLY A 73 10.05 -3.33 -11.64
N GLY A 74 11.04 -3.47 -12.53
CA GLY A 74 10.85 -3.27 -13.95
C GLY A 74 11.27 -1.88 -14.40
N GLN A 75 10.51 -1.28 -15.32
CA GLN A 75 10.83 0.02 -15.88
C GLN A 75 10.49 1.14 -14.88
N PRO A 76 11.29 2.22 -14.87
CA PRO A 76 10.94 3.39 -14.07
C PRO A 76 9.58 3.96 -14.45
N VAL A 77 8.87 4.45 -13.45
CA VAL A 77 7.57 5.09 -13.68
C VAL A 77 7.79 6.53 -14.12
N THR A 78 7.08 6.95 -15.17
CA THR A 78 7.18 8.30 -15.70
C THR A 78 6.54 9.33 -14.77
N SER A 79 6.88 10.61 -14.95
CA SER A 79 6.27 11.73 -14.25
C SER A 79 5.63 12.66 -15.29
N PRO A 80 4.29 12.84 -15.31
CA PRO A 80 3.32 12.21 -14.38
C PRO A 80 3.20 10.71 -14.59
N PRO A 81 2.75 9.96 -13.57
CA PRO A 81 2.57 8.52 -13.68
C PRO A 81 1.52 8.14 -14.71
N PRO A 82 1.61 6.93 -15.30
CA PRO A 82 0.57 6.45 -16.22
C PRO A 82 -0.76 6.22 -15.50
N GLU A 83 -1.84 6.10 -16.27
CA GLU A 83 -3.18 5.86 -15.72
C GLU A 83 -3.19 4.61 -14.83
N THR A 84 -2.50 3.55 -15.25
CA THR A 84 -2.30 2.36 -14.43
C THR A 84 -0.89 2.40 -13.85
N ASP A 85 -0.79 2.87 -12.61
CA ASP A 85 0.50 2.97 -11.92
C ASP A 85 0.83 1.62 -11.29
N PRO A 86 1.93 0.95 -11.71
CA PRO A 86 2.31 -0.35 -11.16
C PRO A 86 2.70 -0.31 -9.69
N ARG A 87 3.01 0.87 -9.16
CA ARG A 87 3.37 1.03 -7.75
C ARG A 87 2.16 0.97 -6.83
N VAL A 88 0.95 1.12 -7.37
CA VAL A 88 -0.29 1.03 -6.59
C VAL A 88 -0.64 -0.45 -6.40
N PRO A 89 -0.78 -0.93 -5.15
CA PRO A 89 -1.17 -2.32 -4.90
C PRO A 89 -2.51 -2.68 -5.54
N ARG A 90 -2.63 -3.93 -5.94
CA ARG A 90 -3.82 -4.46 -6.64
C ARG A 90 -4.49 -5.53 -5.79
N ALA A 91 -5.70 -5.92 -6.18
CA ALA A 91 -6.45 -6.96 -5.48
C ALA A 91 -5.72 -8.33 -5.46
N THR A 92 -4.82 -8.56 -6.43
CA THR A 92 -4.02 -9.80 -6.48
C THR A 92 -2.77 -9.74 -5.60
N ASP A 93 -2.43 -8.56 -5.10
CA ASP A 93 -1.30 -8.39 -4.19
C ASP A 93 -1.71 -8.70 -2.75
N ARG A 94 -0.74 -8.81 -1.86
CA ARG A 94 -0.97 -9.10 -0.46
C ARG A 94 -0.25 -8.09 0.41
N VAL A 95 -0.81 -7.85 1.60
CA VAL A 95 -0.15 -7.11 2.66
C VAL A 95 0.05 -8.06 3.83
N ILE A 96 1.29 -8.21 4.26
CA ILE A 96 1.62 -9.06 5.40
C ILE A 96 1.77 -8.17 6.62
N ILE A 97 0.86 -8.36 7.58
CA ILE A 97 0.79 -7.57 8.81
C ILE A 97 0.98 -8.53 9.98
N GLU A 98 2.01 -8.31 10.77
CA GLU A 98 2.33 -9.16 11.92
C GLU A 98 2.39 -10.65 11.55
N GLY A 99 3.01 -10.93 10.40
CA GLY A 99 3.18 -12.30 9.91
C GLY A 99 1.95 -12.90 9.23
N ARG A 100 0.84 -12.16 9.13
CA ARG A 100 -0.40 -12.65 8.51
C ARG A 100 -0.60 -12.00 7.15
N SER A 101 -0.78 -12.83 6.13
CA SER A 101 -1.05 -12.37 4.77
C SER A 101 -2.51 -11.97 4.64
N ARG A 102 -2.76 -10.74 4.21
CA ARG A 102 -4.12 -10.20 4.07
C ARG A 102 -4.38 -9.83 2.62
N ALA A 103 -5.61 -10.09 2.17
CA ALA A 103 -6.03 -9.76 0.82
C ALA A 103 -6.33 -8.27 0.71
N ILE A 104 -5.94 -7.66 -0.41
CA ILE A 104 -6.28 -6.27 -0.71
C ILE A 104 -7.64 -6.26 -1.38
N ILE A 105 -8.60 -5.57 -0.77
CA ILE A 105 -9.95 -5.43 -1.29
C ILE A 105 -10.05 -4.21 -2.20
N SER A 106 -9.44 -3.10 -1.78
CA SER A 106 -9.40 -1.89 -2.59
C SER A 106 -8.13 -1.10 -2.27
N ALA A 107 -7.69 -0.31 -3.24
CA ALA A 107 -6.54 0.58 -3.09
C ALA A 107 -6.93 1.95 -3.66
N ASP A 108 -6.66 2.98 -2.87
CA ASP A 108 -6.96 4.36 -3.24
C ASP A 108 -5.66 5.17 -3.21
N PRO A 109 -5.01 5.36 -4.37
CA PRO A 109 -3.79 6.14 -4.42
C PRO A 109 -4.10 7.64 -4.36
N ILE A 110 -3.26 8.38 -3.66
CA ILE A 110 -3.38 9.82 -3.54
C ILE A 110 -2.13 10.44 -4.12
N TYR A 111 -2.32 11.29 -5.13
CA TYR A 111 -1.25 12.00 -5.81
C TYR A 111 -1.23 13.47 -5.38
N VAL A 112 -0.05 14.00 -5.21
CA VAL A 112 0.16 15.41 -4.88
C VAL A 112 1.18 15.97 -5.89
N GLY A 113 0.79 17.01 -6.62
CA GLY A 113 1.66 17.59 -7.63
C GLY A 113 2.00 16.63 -8.77
N GLY A 114 1.13 15.68 -9.08
CA GLY A 114 1.37 14.69 -10.12
C GLY A 114 2.22 13.50 -9.68
N GLU A 115 2.65 13.47 -8.42
CA GLU A 115 3.47 12.40 -7.88
C GLU A 115 2.70 11.60 -6.83
N LEU A 116 2.99 10.29 -6.76
CA LEU A 116 2.36 9.42 -5.78
C LEU A 116 2.80 9.83 -4.37
N HIS A 117 1.84 10.12 -3.51
CA HIS A 117 2.06 10.57 -2.14
C HIS A 117 1.82 9.47 -1.12
N ARG A 118 0.64 8.84 -1.17
CA ARG A 118 0.29 7.76 -0.27
C ARG A 118 -0.75 6.85 -0.93
N VAL A 119 -0.93 5.68 -0.34
CA VAL A 119 -1.96 4.74 -0.78
C VAL A 119 -2.77 4.32 0.44
N ASN A 120 -4.08 4.47 0.35
CA ASN A 120 -5.01 3.97 1.36
C ASN A 120 -5.54 2.62 0.90
N LEU A 121 -5.40 1.60 1.74
CA LEU A 121 -5.84 0.25 1.40
C LEU A 121 -6.96 -0.20 2.34
N GLN A 122 -7.86 -1.01 1.79
CA GLN A 122 -8.78 -1.83 2.56
C GLN A 122 -8.30 -3.28 2.41
N VAL A 123 -8.03 -3.93 3.53
CA VAL A 123 -7.50 -5.31 3.53
C VAL A 123 -8.40 -6.21 4.36
N ARG A 124 -8.37 -7.51 4.04
CA ARG A 124 -9.21 -8.53 4.65
C ARG A 124 -8.42 -9.80 4.89
N GLY A 125 -8.63 -10.42 6.01
CA GLY A 125 -7.94 -11.67 6.32
C GLY A 125 -7.96 -11.99 7.81
#